data_669f67879bbb45d4478db5e8c535ed25
#
_entry.id   669f67879bbb45d4478db5e8c535ed25
#
_cell.length_a   1.000
_cell.length_b   1.000
_cell.length_c   1.000
_cell.angle_alpha   90.00
_cell.angle_beta   90.00
_cell.angle_gamma   90.00
#
_symmetry.space_group_name_H-M   'P 1'
#
loop_
_entity.id
_entity.type
_entity.pdbx_description
1 polymer ?
#
loop_
_entity_poly.entity_id
_entity_poly.type
_entity_poly.pdbx_seq_one_letter_code
_entity_poly.pdbx_strand_id
1 'polypeptide(L)'
;KFKSVQSTNNKSIKLIQKFKYSSGLVVSEIQTKGKGTMGKKWISKKGNIFITIFFKVDFTKYNIKNFLIMNVKIIKKVLKRYTKKNIIIKKPNDLLIENKKICGILQEVIEYNNDKFLITGIGINTFVAPFNKKFIATCLCNHTKKIINNLEIIKNIKNVYEKMINDLNNNNFTYVKNKYI
;
A
#
# COMPACT_ATOMS: atom_id res chain seq x y z
N LYS A 1 -11.45 9.46 -5.12
CA LYS A 1 -11.60 8.20 -5.84
C LYS A 1 -11.67 8.47 -7.33
N PHE A 2 -11.03 7.62 -8.16
CA PHE A 2 -10.97 7.73 -9.62
C PHE A 2 -11.48 6.42 -10.26
N LYS A 3 -12.16 6.52 -11.40
CA LYS A 3 -12.53 5.34 -12.22
C LYS A 3 -11.28 4.71 -12.84
N SER A 4 -10.38 5.55 -13.37
CA SER A 4 -9.12 5.09 -13.99
C SER A 4 -8.03 6.14 -13.82
N VAL A 5 -6.79 5.67 -13.62
CA VAL A 5 -5.57 6.50 -13.63
C VAL A 5 -4.44 5.72 -14.33
N GLN A 6 -3.40 6.41 -14.74
CA GLN A 6 -2.20 5.70 -15.21
C GLN A 6 -1.56 4.89 -14.07
N SER A 7 -1.31 5.54 -12.94
CA SER A 7 -0.81 4.94 -11.70
C SER A 7 -1.29 5.78 -10.53
N THR A 8 -1.72 5.14 -9.43
CA THR A 8 -2.11 5.84 -8.21
C THR A 8 -0.94 6.60 -7.59
N ASN A 9 0.30 6.07 -7.67
CA ASN A 9 1.50 6.78 -7.23
C ASN A 9 1.75 8.05 -8.07
N ASN A 10 1.69 7.95 -9.40
CA ASN A 10 1.86 9.12 -10.27
C ASN A 10 0.75 10.17 -10.04
N LYS A 11 -0.47 9.73 -9.74
CA LYS A 11 -1.56 10.65 -9.40
C LYS A 11 -1.29 11.36 -8.08
N SER A 12 -0.75 10.66 -7.08
CA SER A 12 -0.36 11.24 -5.79
C SER A 12 0.75 12.29 -5.96
N ILE A 13 1.78 12.00 -6.78
CA ILE A 13 2.84 12.95 -7.10
C ILE A 13 2.27 14.23 -7.71
N LYS A 14 1.35 14.10 -8.68
CA LYS A 14 0.67 15.27 -9.27
C LYS A 14 -0.16 16.06 -8.26
N LEU A 15 -0.78 15.40 -7.28
CA LEU A 15 -1.54 16.08 -6.23
C LEU A 15 -0.61 16.89 -5.31
N ILE A 16 0.54 16.36 -4.93
CA ILE A 16 1.56 17.07 -4.16
C ILE A 16 2.04 18.29 -4.93
N GLN A 17 2.51 18.11 -6.18
CA GLN A 17 3.14 19.15 -6.97
C GLN A 17 2.19 20.26 -7.44
N LYS A 18 0.96 19.91 -7.87
CA LYS A 18 0.01 20.88 -8.41
C LYS A 18 -0.89 21.50 -7.35
N PHE A 19 -1.30 20.74 -6.34
CA PHE A 19 -2.30 21.15 -5.36
C PHE A 19 -1.74 21.32 -3.96
N LYS A 20 -0.43 21.11 -3.77
CA LYS A 20 0.30 21.32 -2.50
C LYS A 20 -0.28 20.50 -1.33
N TYR A 21 -0.89 19.33 -1.60
CA TYR A 21 -1.38 18.47 -0.54
C TYR A 21 -0.20 17.88 0.27
N SER A 22 -0.23 18.01 1.58
CA SER A 22 0.80 17.49 2.50
C SER A 22 0.60 15.99 2.79
N SER A 23 -0.62 15.48 2.66
CA SER A 23 -0.96 14.07 2.82
C SER A 23 -2.24 13.71 2.06
N GLY A 24 -2.45 12.43 1.82
CA GLY A 24 -3.70 11.99 1.21
C GLY A 24 -3.74 10.51 0.83
N LEU A 25 -4.93 10.10 0.40
CA LEU A 25 -5.24 8.77 -0.10
C LEU A 25 -5.81 8.86 -1.52
N VAL A 26 -5.11 8.27 -2.47
CA VAL A 26 -5.60 8.08 -3.85
C VAL A 26 -6.13 6.67 -4.00
N VAL A 27 -7.36 6.54 -4.52
CA VAL A 27 -8.01 5.25 -4.81
C VAL A 27 -8.40 5.23 -6.28
N SER A 28 -8.11 4.13 -7.00
CA SER A 28 -8.56 3.93 -8.37
C SER A 28 -9.13 2.53 -8.57
N GLU A 29 -10.12 2.42 -9.46
CA GLU A 29 -10.70 1.12 -9.82
C GLU A 29 -9.81 0.36 -10.82
N ILE A 30 -9.04 1.09 -11.64
CA ILE A 30 -8.12 0.54 -12.63
C ILE A 30 -6.88 1.41 -12.72
N GLN A 31 -5.72 0.79 -12.96
CA GLN A 31 -4.50 1.47 -13.38
C GLN A 31 -4.11 1.01 -14.78
N THR A 32 -3.94 1.94 -15.72
CA THR A 32 -3.54 1.60 -17.11
C THR A 32 -2.03 1.38 -17.25
N LYS A 33 -1.23 1.97 -16.36
CA LYS A 33 0.22 1.84 -16.27
C LYS A 33 0.66 1.60 -14.82
N GLY A 34 0.04 0.58 -14.17
CA GLY A 34 0.38 0.20 -12.80
C GLY A 34 1.86 -0.15 -12.67
N LYS A 35 2.50 0.38 -11.61
CA LYS A 35 3.92 0.20 -11.34
C LYS A 35 4.17 -0.84 -10.25
N GLY A 36 5.20 -1.64 -10.41
CA GLY A 36 5.82 -2.47 -9.40
C GLY A 36 7.28 -2.05 -9.18
N THR A 37 7.98 -2.75 -8.30
CA THR A 37 9.41 -2.50 -8.02
C THR A 37 10.30 -2.82 -9.23
N MET A 38 11.44 -2.13 -9.36
CA MET A 38 12.45 -2.35 -10.40
C MET A 38 11.86 -2.31 -11.82
N GLY A 39 11.01 -1.33 -12.12
CA GLY A 39 10.41 -1.15 -13.45
C GLY A 39 9.37 -2.20 -13.85
N LYS A 40 9.04 -3.16 -12.98
CA LYS A 40 8.01 -4.16 -13.26
C LYS A 40 6.62 -3.51 -13.32
N LYS A 41 5.72 -4.10 -14.12
CA LYS A 41 4.32 -3.66 -14.20
C LYS A 41 3.49 -4.35 -13.10
N TRP A 42 2.57 -3.61 -12.49
CA TRP A 42 1.49 -4.16 -11.68
C TRP A 42 0.25 -4.36 -12.54
N ILE A 43 -0.24 -5.59 -12.64
CA ILE A 43 -1.44 -5.92 -13.43
C ILE A 43 -2.67 -5.53 -12.61
N SER A 44 -3.41 -4.52 -13.10
CA SER A 44 -4.57 -3.95 -12.41
C SER A 44 -5.86 -4.51 -13.02
N LYS A 45 -6.45 -5.52 -12.40
CA LYS A 45 -7.76 -6.08 -12.78
C LYS A 45 -8.87 -5.43 -11.96
N LYS A 46 -9.94 -4.96 -12.64
CA LYS A 46 -11.13 -4.39 -11.99
C LYS A 46 -11.65 -5.33 -10.90
N GLY A 47 -12.14 -4.79 -9.81
CA GLY A 47 -12.58 -5.53 -8.63
C GLY A 47 -11.51 -5.63 -7.53
N ASN A 48 -10.24 -5.41 -7.85
CA ASN A 48 -9.13 -5.39 -6.89
C ASN A 48 -8.93 -3.99 -6.29
N ILE A 49 -8.06 -3.88 -5.28
CA ILE A 49 -7.74 -2.61 -4.62
C ILE A 49 -6.44 -2.06 -5.18
N PHE A 50 -6.48 -0.79 -5.64
CA PHE A 50 -5.31 -0.01 -6.01
C PHE A 50 -5.39 1.33 -5.30
N ILE A 51 -4.52 1.52 -4.32
CA ILE A 51 -4.47 2.73 -3.53
C ILE A 51 -3.04 3.23 -3.39
N THR A 52 -2.91 4.52 -3.15
CA THR A 52 -1.65 5.13 -2.73
C THR A 52 -1.91 6.06 -1.57
N ILE A 53 -1.17 5.88 -0.49
CA ILE A 53 -1.12 6.80 0.64
C ILE A 53 0.17 7.60 0.49
N PHE A 54 0.09 8.90 0.67
CA PHE A 54 1.24 9.79 0.64
C PHE A 54 1.16 10.78 1.81
N PHE A 55 2.31 11.11 2.35
CA PHE A 55 2.44 12.09 3.44
C PHE A 55 3.87 12.60 3.54
N LYS A 56 4.03 13.78 4.13
CA LYS A 56 5.31 14.40 4.42
C LYS A 56 6.03 13.64 5.52
N VAL A 57 7.33 13.43 5.38
CA VAL A 57 8.18 12.70 6.34
C VAL A 57 9.50 13.41 6.54
N ASP A 58 9.89 13.53 7.81
CA ASP A 58 11.23 13.96 8.19
C ASP A 58 12.17 12.75 8.21
N PHE A 59 12.93 12.56 7.12
CA PHE A 59 13.91 11.47 7.00
C PHE A 59 15.20 11.68 7.80
N THR A 60 15.36 12.79 8.51
CA THR A 60 16.43 12.92 9.50
C THR A 60 16.13 12.08 10.73
N LYS A 61 14.84 11.90 11.05
CA LYS A 61 14.35 11.11 12.19
C LYS A 61 14.06 9.65 11.85
N TYR A 62 13.72 9.36 10.57
CA TYR A 62 13.22 8.05 10.17
C TYR A 62 13.95 7.49 8.96
N ASN A 63 14.40 6.23 9.05
CA ASN A 63 15.00 5.53 7.92
C ASN A 63 13.91 4.99 6.96
N ILE A 64 14.11 5.19 5.65
CA ILE A 64 13.21 4.70 4.60
C ILE A 64 12.94 3.19 4.67
N LYS A 65 13.94 2.39 5.08
CA LYS A 65 13.80 0.92 5.23
C LYS A 65 12.79 0.55 6.31
N ASN A 66 12.70 1.36 7.38
CA ASN A 66 11.72 1.13 8.45
C ASN A 66 10.30 1.30 7.94
N PHE A 67 10.04 2.30 7.11
CA PHE A 67 8.73 2.49 6.49
C PHE A 67 8.31 1.30 5.62
N LEU A 68 9.25 0.67 4.92
CA LEU A 68 8.92 -0.51 4.12
C LEU A 68 8.45 -1.67 5.00
N ILE A 69 9.14 -1.91 6.11
CA ILE A 69 8.77 -2.95 7.08
C ILE A 69 7.41 -2.61 7.72
N MET A 70 7.21 -1.36 8.16
CA MET A 70 5.95 -0.89 8.74
C MET A 70 4.78 -1.08 7.77
N ASN A 71 4.94 -0.64 6.52
CA ASN A 71 3.91 -0.75 5.49
C ASN A 71 3.48 -2.21 5.28
N VAL A 72 4.44 -3.13 5.14
CA VAL A 72 4.15 -4.55 4.93
C VAL A 72 3.43 -5.15 6.14
N LYS A 73 3.87 -4.83 7.37
CA LYS A 73 3.24 -5.32 8.61
C LYS A 73 1.83 -4.75 8.81
N ILE A 74 1.63 -3.46 8.55
CA ILE A 74 0.30 -2.82 8.62
C ILE A 74 -0.67 -3.52 7.68
N ILE A 75 -0.30 -3.67 6.40
CA ILE A 75 -1.18 -4.30 5.42
C ILE A 75 -1.45 -5.76 5.77
N LYS A 76 -0.42 -6.52 6.19
CA LYS A 76 -0.60 -7.89 6.69
C LYS A 76 -1.62 -7.94 7.84
N LYS A 77 -1.49 -7.05 8.84
CA LYS A 77 -2.40 -6.98 10.00
C LYS A 77 -3.83 -6.67 9.59
N VAL A 78 -4.04 -5.76 8.64
CA VAL A 78 -5.37 -5.45 8.12
C VAL A 78 -5.96 -6.65 7.38
N LEU A 79 -5.21 -7.27 6.45
CA LEU A 79 -5.70 -8.40 5.64
C LEU A 79 -5.96 -9.65 6.49
N LYS A 80 -5.24 -9.84 7.60
CA LYS A 80 -5.46 -10.97 8.52
C LYS A 80 -6.87 -10.99 9.14
N ARG A 81 -7.59 -9.87 9.16
CA ARG A 81 -8.99 -9.79 9.63
C ARG A 81 -9.97 -10.49 8.68
N TYR A 82 -9.58 -10.66 7.43
CA TYR A 82 -10.45 -11.17 6.35
C TYR A 82 -10.18 -12.64 6.01
N THR A 83 -9.11 -13.24 6.53
CA THR A 83 -8.79 -14.66 6.29
C THR A 83 -8.17 -15.33 7.50
N LYS A 84 -8.48 -16.61 7.70
CA LYS A 84 -7.81 -17.48 8.69
C LYS A 84 -6.48 -18.03 8.17
N LYS A 85 -6.25 -17.98 6.84
CA LYS A 85 -5.00 -18.47 6.23
C LYS A 85 -3.80 -17.65 6.69
N ASN A 86 -2.65 -18.29 6.78
CA ASN A 86 -1.42 -17.59 7.11
C ASN A 86 -0.98 -16.67 5.96
N ILE A 87 -0.71 -15.40 6.29
CA ILE A 87 -0.16 -14.42 5.34
C ILE A 87 1.34 -14.32 5.61
N ILE A 88 2.15 -14.69 4.63
CA ILE A 88 3.60 -14.66 4.69
C ILE A 88 4.11 -13.37 4.05
N ILE A 89 5.11 -12.75 4.67
CA ILE A 89 5.84 -11.62 4.09
C ILE A 89 6.98 -12.18 3.24
N LYS A 90 6.89 -12.00 1.92
CA LYS A 90 8.03 -12.20 1.02
C LYS A 90 8.75 -10.88 0.87
N LYS A 91 9.90 -10.78 1.54
CA LYS A 91 10.73 -9.57 1.49
C LYS A 91 11.08 -9.18 0.04
N PRO A 92 11.17 -7.89 -0.25
CA PRO A 92 11.00 -6.81 0.72
C PRO A 92 9.55 -6.33 0.87
N ASN A 93 8.62 -6.62 -0.06
CA ASN A 93 7.40 -5.83 -0.26
C ASN A 93 6.16 -6.61 -0.71
N ASP A 94 6.19 -7.93 -0.67
CA ASP A 94 5.07 -8.77 -1.11
C ASP A 94 4.41 -9.52 0.04
N LEU A 95 3.09 -9.71 -0.05
CA LEU A 95 2.34 -10.60 0.83
C LEU A 95 1.82 -11.80 0.04
N LEU A 96 1.94 -12.97 0.65
CA LEU A 96 1.58 -14.26 0.05
C LEU A 96 0.62 -15.04 0.95
N ILE A 97 -0.27 -15.80 0.32
CA ILE A 97 -1.02 -16.91 0.94
C ILE A 97 -0.70 -18.16 0.14
N GLU A 98 -0.31 -19.25 0.82
CA GLU A 98 0.04 -20.52 0.18
C GLU A 98 1.07 -20.34 -0.97
N ASN A 99 2.10 -19.53 -0.71
CA ASN A 99 3.15 -19.16 -1.66
C ASN A 99 2.68 -18.39 -2.91
N LYS A 100 1.41 -17.96 -2.96
CA LYS A 100 0.82 -17.19 -4.06
C LYS A 100 0.63 -15.74 -3.65
N LYS A 101 0.98 -14.80 -4.53
CA LYS A 101 0.97 -13.37 -4.24
C LYS A 101 -0.45 -12.82 -4.18
N ILE A 102 -0.81 -12.17 -3.06
CA ILE A 102 -2.08 -11.46 -2.87
C ILE A 102 -1.91 -9.95 -2.83
N CYS A 103 -0.73 -9.44 -2.45
CA CYS A 103 -0.48 -8.02 -2.31
C CYS A 103 0.95 -7.67 -2.69
N GLY A 104 1.13 -6.48 -3.26
CA GLY A 104 2.43 -5.86 -3.49
C GLY A 104 2.40 -4.41 -3.05
N ILE A 105 3.51 -3.95 -2.46
CA ILE A 105 3.67 -2.59 -1.96
C ILE A 105 4.82 -1.94 -2.72
N LEU A 106 4.58 -0.75 -3.29
CA LEU A 106 5.60 0.06 -3.94
C LEU A 106 5.80 1.36 -3.17
N GLN A 107 6.99 1.53 -2.62
CA GLN A 107 7.37 2.74 -1.90
C GLN A 107 8.28 3.60 -2.76
N GLU A 108 7.92 4.87 -2.90
CA GLU A 108 8.70 5.91 -3.58
C GLU A 108 8.85 7.12 -2.65
N VAL A 109 9.94 7.84 -2.82
CA VAL A 109 10.18 9.13 -2.13
C VAL A 109 10.36 10.20 -3.19
N ILE A 110 9.71 11.32 -3.01
CA ILE A 110 9.95 12.52 -3.81
C ILE A 110 10.29 13.70 -2.90
N GLU A 111 11.02 14.64 -3.45
CA GLU A 111 11.24 15.94 -2.84
C GLU A 111 10.45 17.01 -3.60
N TYR A 112 9.77 17.87 -2.87
CA TYR A 112 9.02 19.00 -3.42
C TYR A 112 8.99 20.15 -2.42
N ASN A 113 9.47 21.33 -2.82
CA ASN A 113 9.58 22.54 -1.99
C ASN A 113 10.31 22.27 -0.66
N ASN A 114 11.48 21.64 -0.70
CA ASN A 114 12.31 21.24 0.45
C ASN A 114 11.66 20.22 1.40
N ASP A 115 10.48 19.73 1.07
CA ASP A 115 9.79 18.69 1.83
C ASP A 115 9.96 17.34 1.16
N LYS A 116 10.20 16.29 1.95
CA LYS A 116 10.24 14.91 1.47
C LYS A 116 8.92 14.22 1.74
N PHE A 117 8.40 13.55 0.73
CA PHE A 117 7.14 12.82 0.79
C PHE A 117 7.39 11.33 0.60
N LEU A 118 6.82 10.54 1.49
CA LEU A 118 6.70 9.10 1.29
C LEU A 118 5.43 8.81 0.51
N ILE A 119 5.56 8.03 -0.56
CA ILE A 119 4.47 7.61 -1.44
C ILE A 119 4.41 6.09 -1.39
N THR A 120 3.35 5.55 -0.81
CA THR A 120 3.17 4.11 -0.61
C THR A 120 2.01 3.61 -1.46
N GLY A 121 2.34 3.02 -2.62
CA GLY A 121 1.39 2.33 -3.48
C GLY A 121 1.11 0.93 -2.96
N ILE A 122 -0.16 0.56 -2.89
CA ILE A 122 -0.62 -0.74 -2.38
C ILE A 122 -1.59 -1.34 -3.39
N GLY A 123 -1.21 -2.48 -3.96
CA GLY A 123 -2.06 -3.30 -4.82
C GLY A 123 -2.47 -4.57 -4.09
N ILE A 124 -3.78 -4.83 -3.97
CA ILE A 124 -4.30 -6.04 -3.30
C ILE A 124 -5.23 -6.76 -4.27
N ASN A 125 -4.94 -8.03 -4.52
CA ASN A 125 -5.83 -8.92 -5.24
C ASN A 125 -6.94 -9.37 -4.30
N THR A 126 -8.09 -8.71 -4.33
CA THR A 126 -9.23 -9.05 -3.47
C THR A 126 -10.16 -10.06 -4.12
N PHE A 127 -10.51 -9.86 -5.39
CA PHE A 127 -11.46 -10.71 -6.12
C PHE A 127 -10.86 -11.43 -7.33
N VAL A 128 -9.81 -10.85 -7.95
CA VAL A 128 -9.26 -11.39 -9.19
C VAL A 128 -7.76 -11.63 -9.04
N ALA A 129 -7.32 -12.86 -9.26
CA ALA A 129 -5.90 -13.18 -9.39
C ALA A 129 -5.43 -12.87 -10.82
N PRO A 130 -4.49 -11.95 -11.02
CA PRO A 130 -3.98 -11.70 -12.37
C PRO A 130 -3.09 -12.86 -12.83
N PHE A 131 -3.23 -13.26 -14.10
CA PHE A 131 -2.28 -14.18 -14.71
C PHE A 131 -0.93 -13.49 -14.89
N ASN A 132 0.16 -14.14 -14.48
CA ASN A 132 1.52 -13.67 -14.66
C ASN A 132 2.47 -14.86 -14.83
N LYS A 133 3.27 -14.86 -15.90
CA LYS A 133 4.24 -15.94 -16.18
C LYS A 133 5.40 -16.00 -15.17
N LYS A 134 5.72 -14.88 -14.47
CA LYS A 134 6.89 -14.76 -13.58
C LYS A 134 6.61 -15.15 -12.13
N PHE A 135 5.35 -15.16 -11.70
CA PHE A 135 4.95 -15.53 -10.34
C PHE A 135 3.50 -15.97 -10.30
N ILE A 136 3.19 -16.84 -9.35
CA ILE A 136 1.81 -17.28 -9.13
C ILE A 136 1.11 -16.27 -8.24
N ALA A 137 -0.04 -15.77 -8.68
CA ALA A 137 -0.91 -14.89 -7.92
C ALA A 137 -2.16 -15.62 -7.43
N THR A 138 -2.73 -15.13 -6.35
CA THR A 138 -4.05 -15.50 -5.86
C THR A 138 -4.82 -14.27 -5.43
N CYS A 139 -6.09 -14.40 -5.07
CA CYS A 139 -6.91 -13.33 -4.54
C CYS A 139 -7.48 -13.70 -3.16
N LEU A 140 -7.81 -12.68 -2.38
CA LEU A 140 -8.26 -12.86 -1.00
C LEU A 140 -9.57 -13.67 -0.93
N CYS A 141 -10.49 -13.48 -1.88
CA CYS A 141 -11.76 -14.20 -1.93
C CYS A 141 -11.60 -15.74 -2.00
N ASN A 142 -10.52 -16.25 -2.59
CA ASN A 142 -10.25 -17.68 -2.64
C ASN A 142 -9.81 -18.28 -1.28
N HIS A 143 -9.54 -17.42 -0.28
CA HIS A 143 -8.97 -17.84 1.01
C HIS A 143 -9.84 -17.45 2.20
N THR A 144 -11.11 -17.13 1.95
CA THR A 144 -12.06 -16.76 3.02
C THR A 144 -13.50 -17.15 2.65
N LYS A 145 -14.29 -17.41 3.68
CA LYS A 145 -15.76 -17.52 3.57
C LYS A 145 -16.46 -16.19 3.91
N LYS A 146 -15.70 -15.18 4.38
CA LYS A 146 -16.25 -13.87 4.69
C LYS A 146 -16.56 -13.10 3.39
N ILE A 147 -17.63 -12.31 3.43
CA ILE A 147 -17.92 -11.36 2.37
C ILE A 147 -16.82 -10.28 2.37
N ILE A 148 -16.16 -10.12 1.22
CA ILE A 148 -15.12 -9.12 1.05
C ILE A 148 -15.77 -7.81 0.59
N ASN A 149 -15.51 -6.75 1.36
CA ASN A 149 -15.88 -5.39 1.01
C ASN A 149 -14.63 -4.53 0.85
N ASN A 150 -14.31 -4.16 -0.39
CA ASN A 150 -13.14 -3.34 -0.69
C ASN A 150 -13.16 -1.97 -0.01
N LEU A 151 -14.33 -1.35 0.15
CA LEU A 151 -14.44 -0.04 0.80
C LEU A 151 -14.10 -0.16 2.29
N GLU A 152 -14.53 -1.24 2.93
CA GLU A 152 -14.19 -1.53 4.34
C GLU A 152 -12.67 -1.77 4.50
N ILE A 153 -12.07 -2.57 3.61
CA ILE A 153 -10.62 -2.81 3.64
C ILE A 153 -9.86 -1.48 3.48
N ILE A 154 -10.25 -0.64 2.51
CA ILE A 154 -9.64 0.67 2.27
C ILE A 154 -9.81 1.58 3.50
N LYS A 155 -10.99 1.62 4.11
CA LYS A 155 -11.25 2.39 5.35
C LYS A 155 -10.36 1.91 6.49
N ASN A 156 -10.23 0.60 6.68
CA ASN A 156 -9.35 0.03 7.71
C ASN A 156 -7.87 0.37 7.48
N ILE A 157 -7.41 0.31 6.23
CA ILE A 157 -6.04 0.73 5.88
C ILE A 157 -5.87 2.22 6.19
N LYS A 158 -6.78 3.09 5.70
CA LYS A 158 -6.76 4.53 5.95
C LYS A 158 -6.63 4.83 7.45
N ASN A 159 -7.50 4.26 8.26
CA ASN A 159 -7.52 4.51 9.71
C ASN A 159 -6.19 4.12 10.40
N VAL A 160 -5.57 3.01 9.98
CA VAL A 160 -4.28 2.60 10.56
C VAL A 160 -3.16 3.55 10.13
N TYR A 161 -3.17 4.02 8.89
CA TYR A 161 -2.18 5.00 8.41
C TYR A 161 -2.36 6.37 9.05
N GLU A 162 -3.59 6.84 9.24
CA GLU A 162 -3.84 8.10 9.97
C GLU A 162 -3.29 8.04 11.38
N LYS A 163 -3.52 6.92 12.09
CA LYS A 163 -2.92 6.68 13.40
C LYS A 163 -1.39 6.67 13.34
N MET A 164 -0.82 5.96 12.38
CA MET A 164 0.64 5.90 12.23
C MET A 164 1.24 7.27 11.94
N ILE A 165 0.64 8.06 11.05
CA ILE A 165 1.10 9.41 10.71
C ILE A 165 1.02 10.32 11.94
N ASN A 166 -0.05 10.23 12.72
CA ASN A 166 -0.20 10.97 13.96
C ASN A 166 0.88 10.57 14.98
N ASP A 167 1.14 9.27 15.13
CA ASP A 167 2.20 8.79 16.02
C ASP A 167 3.61 9.25 15.57
N LEU A 168 3.87 9.30 14.24
CA LEU A 168 5.12 9.83 13.69
C LEU A 168 5.32 11.32 14.01
N ASN A 169 4.24 12.09 14.05
CA ASN A 169 4.31 13.53 14.34
C ASN A 169 4.46 13.83 15.83
N ASN A 170 3.89 12.99 16.70
CA ASN A 170 3.74 13.27 18.13
C ASN A 170 4.67 12.45 19.04
N ASN A 171 5.35 11.43 18.50
CA ASN A 171 6.15 10.51 19.31
C ASN A 171 7.58 10.36 18.77
N ASN A 172 8.48 9.85 19.61
CA ASN A 172 9.82 9.50 19.19
C ASN A 172 9.83 8.22 18.34
N PHE A 173 10.95 8.02 17.62
CA PHE A 173 11.13 6.87 16.74
C PHE A 173 11.01 5.52 17.46
N THR A 174 11.50 5.41 18.68
CA THR A 174 11.47 4.16 19.47
C THR A 174 10.03 3.70 19.70
N TYR A 175 9.14 4.61 20.09
CA TYR A 175 7.72 4.31 20.26
C TYR A 175 7.08 3.80 18.94
N VAL A 176 7.30 4.53 17.85
CA VAL A 176 6.73 4.17 16.54
C VAL A 176 7.29 2.84 16.06
N LYS A 177 8.60 2.60 16.23
CA LYS A 177 9.23 1.32 15.88
C LYS A 177 8.59 0.16 16.65
N ASN A 178 8.49 0.25 17.96
CA ASN A 178 7.92 -0.82 18.79
C ASN A 178 6.46 -1.13 18.45
N LYS A 179 5.69 -0.12 18.03
CA LYS A 179 4.26 -0.28 17.69
C LYS A 179 4.02 -0.86 16.31
N TYR A 180 4.88 -0.54 15.33
CA TYR A 180 4.63 -0.85 13.90
C TYR A 180 5.67 -1.77 13.26
N ILE A 181 6.85 -1.96 13.85
CA ILE A 181 7.92 -2.86 13.40
C ILE A 181 8.07 -4.05 14.34
#